data_7511e8760c34c6642a8d2db747ea3dc4
#
_entry.id   7511e8760c34c6642a8d2db747ea3dc4
#
_cell.length_a   1.000
_cell.length_b   1.000
_cell.length_c   1.000
_cell.angle_alpha   90.00
_cell.angle_beta   90.00
_cell.angle_gamma   90.00
#
_symmetry.space_group_name_H-M   'P 1'
#
loop_
_entity.id
_entity.type
_entity.pdbx_description
1 polymer ?
#
loop_
_entity_poly.entity_id
_entity_poly.type
_entity_poly.pdbx_seq_one_letter_code
_entity_poly.pdbx_strand_id
1 'polypeptide(L)'
;MIRFSLQGCLALLFLAAGATTATAGPIEQACLRSDRQAVSLAACSCIQGVADFTLEARDQRKVAGFFKDPERAEKARAADGKSDEAFWDRYESFGSQAEVYCSGANAPPP
;
A
#
# COMPACT_ATOMS: atom_id res chain seq x y z
N MET A 1 36.71 -57.62 -6.06
CA MET A 1 35.49 -57.17 -5.37
C MET A 1 35.36 -55.67 -5.53
N ILE A 2 34.46 -55.27 -6.39
CA ILE A 2 34.22 -53.85 -6.63
C ILE A 2 33.14 -53.43 -5.63
N ARG A 3 33.52 -52.63 -4.66
CA ARG A 3 32.56 -52.02 -3.77
C ARG A 3 32.08 -50.73 -4.44
N PHE A 4 30.91 -50.79 -4.97
CA PHE A 4 30.19 -49.56 -5.38
C PHE A 4 29.70 -48.91 -4.09
N SER A 5 30.42 -47.91 -3.64
CA SER A 5 29.91 -47.01 -2.64
C SER A 5 28.91 -46.10 -3.37
N LEU A 6 27.67 -46.48 -3.32
CA LEU A 6 26.56 -45.58 -3.69
C LEU A 6 26.47 -44.53 -2.62
N GLN A 7 27.36 -43.54 -2.68
CA GLN A 7 27.09 -42.29 -2.02
C GLN A 7 26.09 -41.54 -2.91
N GLY A 8 24.86 -41.84 -2.65
CA GLY A 8 23.77 -41.00 -3.16
C GLY A 8 23.95 -39.62 -2.60
N CYS A 9 24.50 -38.73 -3.41
CA CYS A 9 24.34 -37.33 -3.18
C CYS A 9 22.85 -37.03 -3.30
N LEU A 10 22.13 -37.12 -2.19
CA LEU A 10 20.87 -36.45 -2.05
C LEU A 10 21.17 -34.93 -2.11
N ALA A 11 21.23 -34.41 -3.30
CA ALA A 11 21.13 -32.99 -3.48
C ALA A 11 19.70 -32.62 -3.02
N LEU A 12 19.58 -32.30 -1.77
CA LEU A 12 18.43 -31.59 -1.24
C LEU A 12 18.42 -30.23 -1.96
N LEU A 13 17.72 -30.21 -3.07
CA LEU A 13 17.25 -28.97 -3.67
C LEU A 13 16.30 -28.36 -2.64
N PHE A 14 16.85 -27.56 -1.75
CA PHE A 14 16.07 -26.57 -1.04
C PHE A 14 15.59 -25.58 -2.09
N LEU A 15 14.43 -25.84 -2.66
CA LEU A 15 13.62 -24.77 -3.19
C LEU A 15 13.30 -23.90 -1.98
N ALA A 16 14.14 -22.91 -1.76
CA ALA A 16 13.74 -21.76 -0.97
C ALA A 16 12.60 -21.13 -1.77
N ALA A 17 11.38 -21.56 -1.49
CA ALA A 17 10.22 -20.78 -1.83
C ALA A 17 10.42 -19.49 -1.07
N GLY A 18 10.97 -18.48 -1.77
CA GLY A 18 11.04 -17.13 -1.25
C GLY A 18 9.62 -16.75 -0.95
N ALA A 19 9.23 -16.77 0.32
CA ALA A 19 8.03 -16.12 0.76
C ALA A 19 8.24 -14.63 0.44
N THR A 20 7.71 -14.19 -0.71
CA THR A 20 7.53 -12.77 -0.96
C THR A 20 6.51 -12.32 0.05
N THR A 21 6.99 -11.86 1.20
CA THR A 21 6.17 -11.11 2.11
C THR A 21 5.77 -9.85 1.35
N ALA A 22 4.53 -9.83 0.87
CA ALA A 22 3.94 -8.62 0.33
C ALA A 22 3.92 -7.60 1.46
N THR A 23 4.91 -6.69 1.45
CA THR A 23 4.97 -5.61 2.43
C THR A 23 3.85 -4.63 2.09
N ALA A 24 2.97 -4.37 3.05
CA ALA A 24 1.95 -3.33 2.91
C ALA A 24 2.62 -1.99 2.61
N GLY A 25 2.11 -1.26 1.62
CA GLY A 25 2.62 0.06 1.27
C GLY A 25 2.34 1.11 2.35
N PRO A 26 2.91 2.31 2.22
CA PRO A 26 2.79 3.34 3.26
C PRO A 26 1.34 3.80 3.49
N ILE A 27 0.53 3.86 2.45
CA ILE A 27 -0.88 4.25 2.55
C ILE A 27 -1.66 3.18 3.31
N GLU A 28 -1.49 1.91 2.94
CA GLU A 28 -2.16 0.80 3.62
C GLU A 28 -1.82 0.73 5.09
N GLN A 29 -0.53 0.86 5.44
CA GLN A 29 -0.09 0.87 6.82
C GLN A 29 -0.70 2.02 7.63
N ALA A 30 -0.69 3.22 7.06
CA ALA A 30 -1.28 4.39 7.70
C ALA A 30 -2.80 4.26 7.85
N CYS A 31 -3.47 3.71 6.84
CA CYS A 31 -4.90 3.43 6.85
C CYS A 31 -5.26 2.46 7.98
N LEU A 32 -4.51 1.35 8.12
CA LEU A 32 -4.74 0.34 9.15
C LEU A 32 -4.49 0.84 10.58
N ARG A 33 -3.63 1.85 10.73
CA ARG A 33 -3.32 2.47 12.03
C ARG A 33 -4.21 3.65 12.37
N SER A 34 -5.07 4.08 11.44
CA SER A 34 -5.97 5.20 11.70
C SER A 34 -7.08 4.78 12.65
N ASP A 35 -7.48 5.69 13.56
CA ASP A 35 -8.53 5.47 14.54
C ASP A 35 -9.94 5.56 13.95
N ARG A 36 -10.04 5.60 12.62
CA ARG A 36 -11.34 5.68 11.96
C ARG A 36 -12.09 4.37 12.13
N GLN A 37 -13.27 4.45 12.70
CA GLN A 37 -14.18 3.32 12.77
C GLN A 37 -14.54 2.86 11.35
N ALA A 38 -14.70 1.56 11.17
CA ALA A 38 -15.01 0.91 9.90
C ALA A 38 -13.84 0.81 8.90
N VAL A 39 -12.60 1.00 9.35
CA VAL A 39 -11.43 0.70 8.53
C VAL A 39 -11.32 -0.82 8.38
N SER A 40 -11.34 -1.31 7.15
CA SER A 40 -11.17 -2.73 6.85
C SER A 40 -9.83 -2.99 6.15
N LEU A 41 -9.33 -4.23 6.30
CA LEU A 41 -8.14 -4.68 5.55
C LEU A 41 -8.37 -4.54 4.05
N ALA A 42 -9.54 -4.93 3.56
CA ALA A 42 -9.89 -4.85 2.14
C ALA A 42 -9.90 -3.41 1.63
N ALA A 43 -10.47 -2.48 2.41
CA ALA A 43 -10.50 -1.07 2.02
C ALA A 43 -9.09 -0.47 2.00
N CYS A 44 -8.28 -0.71 3.02
CA CYS A 44 -6.91 -0.19 3.08
C CYS A 44 -6.03 -0.75 1.96
N SER A 45 -6.17 -2.03 1.63
CA SER A 45 -5.48 -2.66 0.51
C SER A 45 -5.92 -2.09 -0.83
N CYS A 46 -7.21 -1.86 -1.02
CA CYS A 46 -7.75 -1.24 -2.22
C CYS A 46 -7.20 0.18 -2.41
N ILE A 47 -7.21 0.98 -1.36
CA ILE A 47 -6.72 2.37 -1.39
C ILE A 47 -5.22 2.39 -1.73
N GLN A 48 -4.44 1.47 -1.18
CA GLN A 48 -3.03 1.33 -1.54
C GLN A 48 -2.86 0.99 -3.02
N GLY A 49 -3.66 0.09 -3.56
CA GLY A 49 -3.64 -0.25 -4.98
C GLY A 49 -3.90 0.95 -5.88
N VAL A 50 -4.85 1.81 -5.52
CA VAL A 50 -5.12 3.06 -6.24
C VAL A 50 -3.93 4.02 -6.12
N ALA A 51 -3.33 4.12 -4.94
CA ALA A 51 -2.14 4.95 -4.73
C ALA A 51 -0.98 4.52 -5.63
N ASP A 52 -0.78 3.22 -5.81
CA ASP A 52 0.29 2.70 -6.65
C ASP A 52 0.15 3.10 -8.13
N PHE A 53 -1.08 3.33 -8.59
CA PHE A 53 -1.36 3.83 -9.95
C PHE A 53 -1.29 5.35 -10.08
N THR A 54 -1.55 6.08 -9.02
CA THR A 54 -1.79 7.52 -9.09
C THR A 54 -0.71 8.37 -8.42
N LEU A 55 0.04 7.79 -7.49
CA LEU A 55 1.01 8.50 -6.67
C LEU A 55 2.37 7.82 -6.70
N GLU A 56 3.42 8.64 -6.87
CA GLU A 56 4.79 8.18 -6.68
C GLU A 56 5.09 7.96 -5.19
N ALA A 57 6.14 7.22 -4.90
CA ALA A 57 6.51 6.85 -3.53
C ALA A 57 6.60 8.05 -2.57
N ARG A 58 7.14 9.16 -3.04
CA ARG A 58 7.25 10.38 -2.23
C ARG A 58 5.89 10.97 -1.88
N ASP A 59 4.98 11.03 -2.84
CA ASP A 59 3.61 11.49 -2.64
C ASP A 59 2.86 10.54 -1.69
N GLN A 60 3.05 9.25 -1.84
CA GLN A 60 2.43 8.26 -0.96
C GLN A 60 2.84 8.45 0.51
N ARG A 61 4.11 8.72 0.76
CA ARG A 61 4.58 9.00 2.13
C ARG A 61 3.96 10.26 2.70
N LYS A 62 3.79 11.28 1.87
CA LYS A 62 3.14 12.54 2.29
C LYS A 62 1.68 12.31 2.62
N VAL A 63 0.96 11.59 1.78
CA VAL A 63 -0.45 11.23 2.00
C VAL A 63 -0.61 10.31 3.22
N ALA A 64 0.29 9.38 3.44
CA ALA A 64 0.30 8.55 4.65
C ALA A 64 0.34 9.40 5.92
N GLY A 65 1.08 10.52 5.91
CA GLY A 65 1.09 11.48 7.00
C GLY A 65 -0.26 12.14 7.27
N PHE A 66 -1.11 12.26 6.26
CA PHE A 66 -2.45 12.85 6.42
C PHE A 66 -3.40 11.94 7.22
N PHE A 67 -3.23 10.63 7.11
CA PHE A 67 -3.99 9.69 7.95
C PHE A 67 -3.64 9.83 9.43
N LYS A 68 -2.39 10.14 9.71
CA LYS A 68 -1.87 10.28 11.07
C LYS A 68 -2.22 11.63 11.67
N ASP A 69 -2.19 12.68 10.87
CA ASP A 69 -2.43 14.06 11.26
C ASP A 69 -3.23 14.76 10.15
N PRO A 70 -4.57 14.83 10.29
CA PRO A 70 -5.42 15.47 9.28
C PRO A 70 -5.13 16.94 9.04
N GLU A 71 -4.54 17.65 10.01
CA GLU A 71 -4.15 19.06 9.85
C GLU A 71 -3.09 19.24 8.76
N ARG A 72 -2.26 18.23 8.52
CA ARG A 72 -1.28 18.26 7.43
C ARG A 72 -1.95 18.35 6.06
N ALA A 73 -3.09 17.70 5.87
CA ALA A 73 -3.86 17.80 4.63
C ALA A 73 -4.38 19.22 4.43
N GLU A 74 -4.89 19.86 5.46
CA GLU A 74 -5.35 21.24 5.40
C GLU A 74 -4.23 22.22 5.05
N LYS A 75 -3.05 22.03 5.63
CA LYS A 75 -1.86 22.84 5.31
C LYS A 75 -1.42 22.63 3.86
N ALA A 76 -1.44 21.40 3.38
CA ALA A 76 -1.09 21.08 2.00
C ALA A 76 -2.06 21.73 1.01
N ARG A 77 -3.36 21.72 1.34
CA ARG A 77 -4.39 22.37 0.53
C ARG A 77 -4.20 23.88 0.41
N ALA A 78 -3.80 24.51 1.52
CA ALA A 78 -3.62 25.95 1.60
C ALA A 78 -2.27 26.45 1.05
N ALA A 79 -1.34 25.56 0.73
CA ALA A 79 -0.01 25.91 0.25
C ALA A 79 -0.08 26.46 -1.18
N ASP A 80 0.65 27.55 -1.46
CA ASP A 80 0.55 28.35 -2.69
C ASP A 80 1.62 28.05 -3.73
N GLY A 81 2.61 27.22 -3.44
CA GLY A 81 3.70 26.90 -4.36
C GLY A 81 3.20 26.07 -5.55
N LYS A 82 3.86 26.21 -6.71
CA LYS A 82 3.50 25.43 -7.90
C LYS A 82 3.61 23.92 -7.68
N SER A 83 4.64 23.49 -6.97
CA SER A 83 4.81 22.09 -6.61
C SER A 83 3.75 21.61 -5.63
N ASP A 84 3.31 22.47 -4.74
CA ASP A 84 2.23 22.20 -3.79
C ASP A 84 0.89 22.04 -4.50
N GLU A 85 0.59 22.91 -5.44
CA GLU A 85 -0.63 22.82 -6.26
C GLU A 85 -0.64 21.56 -7.11
N ALA A 86 0.49 21.23 -7.74
CA ALA A 86 0.61 20.01 -8.53
C ALA A 86 0.45 18.74 -7.68
N PHE A 87 1.01 18.73 -6.47
CA PHE A 87 0.79 17.66 -5.52
C PHE A 87 -0.68 17.55 -5.15
N TRP A 88 -1.32 18.66 -4.84
CA TRP A 88 -2.74 18.67 -4.45
C TRP A 88 -3.65 18.13 -5.56
N ASP A 89 -3.37 18.49 -6.81
CA ASP A 89 -4.10 17.94 -7.96
C ASP A 89 -3.97 16.41 -8.05
N ARG A 90 -2.76 15.88 -7.83
CA ARG A 90 -2.53 14.43 -7.80
C ARG A 90 -3.25 13.78 -6.62
N TYR A 91 -3.26 14.42 -5.47
CA TYR A 91 -3.95 13.94 -4.27
C TYR A 91 -5.46 13.89 -4.48
N GLU A 92 -6.04 14.92 -5.06
CA GLU A 92 -7.47 14.95 -5.39
C GLU A 92 -7.85 13.85 -6.39
N SER A 93 -7.03 13.65 -7.41
CA SER A 93 -7.23 12.57 -8.38
C SER A 93 -7.15 11.20 -7.70
N PHE A 94 -6.17 10.99 -6.83
CA PHE A 94 -6.07 9.80 -6.02
C PHE A 94 -7.33 9.56 -5.18
N GLY A 95 -7.80 10.58 -4.48
CA GLY A 95 -9.00 10.51 -3.64
C GLY A 95 -10.25 10.15 -4.43
N SER A 96 -10.44 10.78 -5.59
CA SER A 96 -11.59 10.51 -6.47
C SER A 96 -11.57 9.07 -6.98
N GLN A 97 -10.42 8.57 -7.39
CA GLN A 97 -10.29 7.21 -7.87
C GLN A 97 -10.46 6.18 -6.74
N ALA A 98 -9.94 6.47 -5.56
CA ALA A 98 -10.15 5.62 -4.40
C ALA A 98 -11.63 5.50 -4.04
N GLU A 99 -12.37 6.59 -4.11
CA GLU A 99 -13.82 6.58 -3.92
C GLU A 99 -14.53 5.67 -4.91
N VAL A 100 -14.19 5.79 -6.19
CA VAL A 100 -14.83 4.99 -7.25
C VAL A 100 -14.50 3.49 -7.10
N TYR A 101 -13.24 3.15 -6.87
CA TYR A 101 -12.80 1.76 -6.88
C TYR A 101 -12.93 1.05 -5.53
N CYS A 102 -12.89 1.80 -4.44
CA CYS A 102 -12.79 1.22 -3.11
C CYS A 102 -14.06 1.35 -2.26
N SER A 103 -15.06 2.12 -2.70
CA SER A 103 -16.30 2.28 -1.95
C SER A 103 -17.03 0.95 -1.73
N GLY A 104 -16.97 0.05 -2.72
CA GLY A 104 -17.57 -1.28 -2.63
C GLY A 104 -16.92 -2.18 -1.57
N ALA A 105 -15.63 -1.96 -1.26
CA ALA A 105 -14.90 -2.74 -0.25
C ALA A 105 -15.36 -2.45 1.18
N ASN A 106 -16.04 -1.32 1.39
CA ASN A 106 -16.64 -0.92 2.66
C ASN A 106 -18.16 -1.15 2.71
N ALA A 107 -18.75 -1.58 1.60
CA ALA A 107 -20.18 -1.84 1.57
C ALA A 107 -20.49 -3.07 2.43
N PRO A 108 -21.55 -3.05 3.26
CA PRO A 108 -21.97 -4.26 3.94
C PRO A 108 -22.35 -5.33 2.91
N PRO A 109 -22.09 -6.62 3.16
CA PRO A 109 -22.50 -7.68 2.24
C PRO A 109 -24.00 -7.63 2.03
N PRO A 110 -24.46 -7.90 0.80
CA PRO A 110 -25.90 -7.93 0.52
C PRO A 110 -26.64 -9.00 1.30
#